data_ba7f9a531a3fc5b179bf48ee0e82fce0
#
_entry.id   ba7f9a531a3fc5b179bf48ee0e82fce0
#
_cell.length_a   1.000
_cell.length_b   1.000
_cell.length_c   1.000
_cell.angle_alpha   90.00
_cell.angle_beta   90.00
_cell.angle_gamma   90.00
#
_symmetry.space_group_name_H-M   'P 1'
#
loop_
_entity.id
_entity.type
_entity.pdbx_description
1 polymer ?
#
loop_
_entity_poly.entity_id
_entity_poly.type
_entity_poly.pdbx_seq_one_letter_code
_entity_poly.pdbx_strand_id
1 'polypeptide(L)'
;MTTPVPPVVAYEPSLGRDARQGSWAELSRGTFRTAIEKVHAAEWEAAARLVEVSVLEAEELRDVYDRWPTATLQWVRDHGATEVAVEEAVRRLGDLIGEPAMAGIAAEWPEYIAAAAAAARLCRDQDPAAAESIEAARRVWQGIHDRAVDRVAGMIDIAVRLVGESALGALWDHLMGDWYDVHERRYALTNQPWEQSAHQLMVAIVDGFHAHLAGTGRQGDIELIEEPHRTGFRFAPCGSGGRSLDPAITDGQPRSGAPFGFAVTTQPHDWAWNTVGICSYCVHCCQLNEVMPIDRLGHPTRVIDPPTWGPEATTTSCTWWVYHDPADVPDSVYRRVGRDPALRPSPSRETAHG
;
A
#
# COMPACT_ATOMS: atom_id res chain seq x y z
N MET A 1 -4.48 -32.09 26.78
CA MET A 1 -5.45 -31.20 26.14
C MET A 1 -4.71 -30.54 25.00
N THR A 2 -5.06 -30.83 23.75
CA THR A 2 -4.51 -30.11 22.61
C THR A 2 -5.11 -28.71 22.59
N THR A 3 -4.26 -27.69 22.68
CA THR A 3 -4.69 -26.30 22.48
C THR A 3 -5.37 -26.21 21.10
N PRO A 4 -6.60 -25.69 20.98
CA PRO A 4 -7.23 -25.56 19.69
C PRO A 4 -6.35 -24.69 18.77
N VAL A 5 -6.12 -25.15 17.56
CA VAL A 5 -5.42 -24.35 16.55
C VAL A 5 -6.26 -23.11 16.30
N PRO A 6 -5.68 -21.91 16.41
CA PRO A 6 -6.43 -20.67 16.16
C PRO A 6 -6.95 -20.68 14.72
N PRO A 7 -8.14 -20.09 14.49
CA PRO A 7 -8.69 -19.99 13.14
C PRO A 7 -7.78 -19.12 12.26
N VAL A 8 -7.66 -19.46 10.98
CA VAL A 8 -6.84 -18.70 10.00
C VAL A 8 -7.42 -17.30 9.71
N VAL A 9 -8.67 -17.07 10.08
CA VAL A 9 -9.41 -15.80 9.93
C VAL A 9 -10.24 -15.58 11.17
N ALA A 10 -10.12 -14.40 11.77
CA ALA A 10 -10.96 -13.94 12.88
C ALA A 10 -11.16 -12.43 12.81
N TYR A 11 -12.09 -11.92 13.63
CA TYR A 11 -12.32 -10.48 13.75
C TYR A 11 -11.07 -9.78 14.29
N GLU A 12 -10.59 -8.78 13.55
CA GLU A 12 -9.44 -7.94 13.94
C GLU A 12 -9.93 -6.54 14.34
N PRO A 13 -9.86 -6.21 15.64
CA PRO A 13 -10.40 -4.94 16.13
C PRO A 13 -9.77 -3.70 15.50
N SER A 14 -8.49 -3.74 15.15
CA SER A 14 -7.78 -2.61 14.56
C SER A 14 -8.25 -2.29 13.15
N LEU A 15 -8.77 -3.28 12.43
CA LEU A 15 -9.35 -3.12 11.09
C LEU A 15 -10.88 -3.00 11.14
N GLY A 16 -11.53 -3.40 12.24
CA GLY A 16 -12.99 -3.39 12.39
C GLY A 16 -13.70 -4.47 11.57
N ARG A 17 -12.99 -5.50 11.11
CA ARG A 17 -13.48 -6.56 10.24
C ARG A 17 -12.69 -7.86 10.43
N ASP A 18 -13.14 -8.92 9.79
CA ASP A 18 -12.37 -10.16 9.72
C ASP A 18 -11.06 -9.93 8.97
N ALA A 19 -9.98 -10.51 9.49
CA ALA A 19 -8.65 -10.50 8.90
C ALA A 19 -7.93 -11.83 9.16
N ARG A 20 -6.84 -12.02 8.43
CA ARG A 20 -5.99 -13.19 8.61
C ARG A 20 -5.35 -13.21 10.00
N GLN A 21 -5.25 -14.41 10.55
CA GLN A 21 -4.60 -14.68 11.83
C GLN A 21 -3.42 -15.61 11.65
N GLY A 22 -2.38 -15.44 12.45
CA GLY A 22 -1.19 -16.28 12.42
C GLY A 22 0.04 -15.56 12.97
N SER A 23 1.19 -16.25 12.95
CA SER A 23 2.49 -15.62 13.16
C SER A 23 2.84 -14.66 12.00
N TRP A 24 3.74 -13.71 12.24
CA TRP A 24 4.19 -12.80 11.18
C TRP A 24 4.78 -13.54 9.98
N ALA A 25 5.46 -14.67 10.19
CA ALA A 25 5.97 -15.52 9.12
C ALA A 25 4.86 -16.17 8.27
N GLU A 26 3.72 -16.53 8.86
CA GLU A 26 2.54 -17.01 8.12
C GLU A 26 1.84 -15.85 7.40
N LEU A 27 1.70 -14.71 8.08
CA LEU A 27 1.07 -13.53 7.53
C LEU A 27 1.91 -12.85 6.42
N SER A 28 3.22 -13.08 6.37
CA SER A 28 4.07 -12.58 5.28
C SER A 28 3.79 -13.24 3.92
N ARG A 29 3.05 -14.35 3.90
CA ARG A 29 2.64 -15.07 2.68
C ARG A 29 1.29 -14.53 2.19
N GLY A 30 1.17 -14.29 0.89
CA GLY A 30 -0.04 -13.74 0.30
C GLY A 30 -1.29 -14.59 0.54
N THR A 31 -2.43 -13.93 0.64
CA THR A 31 -3.73 -14.53 1.00
C THR A 31 -4.17 -15.58 -0.01
N PHE A 32 -4.07 -15.30 -1.31
CA PHE A 32 -4.44 -16.26 -2.36
C PHE A 32 -3.53 -17.47 -2.37
N ARG A 33 -2.22 -17.30 -2.20
CA ARG A 33 -1.26 -18.40 -2.09
C ARG A 33 -1.61 -19.30 -0.90
N THR A 34 -1.83 -18.71 0.26
CA THR A 34 -2.19 -19.45 1.47
C THR A 34 -3.51 -20.19 1.27
N ALA A 35 -4.51 -19.61 0.60
CA ALA A 35 -5.77 -20.28 0.30
C ALA A 35 -5.57 -21.51 -0.60
N ILE A 36 -4.72 -21.42 -1.64
CA ILE A 36 -4.38 -22.57 -2.51
C ILE A 36 -3.67 -23.67 -1.72
N GLU A 37 -2.74 -23.31 -0.83
CA GLU A 37 -2.06 -24.27 0.04
C GLU A 37 -3.03 -24.99 0.98
N LYS A 38 -4.04 -24.27 1.50
CA LYS A 38 -5.10 -24.87 2.32
C LYS A 38 -5.96 -25.85 1.51
N VAL A 39 -6.26 -25.56 0.24
CA VAL A 39 -6.91 -26.53 -0.67
C VAL A 39 -6.08 -27.81 -0.80
N HIS A 40 -4.77 -27.68 -1.06
CA HIS A 40 -3.89 -28.83 -1.20
C HIS A 40 -3.71 -29.63 0.09
N ALA A 41 -3.89 -28.99 1.24
CA ALA A 41 -3.90 -29.64 2.56
C ALA A 41 -5.26 -30.22 2.95
N ALA A 42 -6.27 -30.14 2.08
CA ALA A 42 -7.67 -30.50 2.35
C ALA A 42 -8.31 -29.71 3.52
N GLU A 43 -7.79 -28.53 3.81
CA GLU A 43 -8.33 -27.59 4.81
C GLU A 43 -9.35 -26.65 4.15
N TRP A 44 -10.41 -27.22 3.60
CA TRP A 44 -11.35 -26.58 2.67
C TRP A 44 -12.04 -25.32 3.21
N GLU A 45 -12.52 -25.36 4.46
CA GLU A 45 -13.18 -24.20 5.07
C GLU A 45 -12.19 -23.07 5.33
N ALA A 46 -10.96 -23.39 5.73
CA ALA A 46 -9.91 -22.40 5.87
C ALA A 46 -9.58 -21.71 4.52
N ALA A 47 -9.51 -22.49 3.44
CA ALA A 47 -9.34 -21.94 2.08
C ALA A 47 -10.49 -21.02 1.69
N ALA A 48 -11.74 -21.43 1.92
CA ALA A 48 -12.92 -20.60 1.63
C ALA A 48 -12.90 -19.27 2.39
N ARG A 49 -12.58 -19.31 3.70
CA ARG A 49 -12.47 -18.11 4.54
C ARG A 49 -11.36 -17.15 4.07
N LEU A 50 -10.23 -17.68 3.63
CA LEU A 50 -9.12 -16.86 3.09
C LEU A 50 -9.54 -16.17 1.79
N VAL A 51 -10.27 -16.85 0.91
CA VAL A 51 -10.82 -16.21 -0.31
C VAL A 51 -11.79 -15.09 0.04
N GLU A 52 -12.65 -15.27 1.04
CA GLU A 52 -13.56 -14.21 1.49
C GLU A 52 -12.81 -13.02 2.08
N VAL A 53 -11.74 -13.26 2.85
CA VAL A 53 -10.89 -12.19 3.39
C VAL A 53 -10.17 -11.42 2.28
N SER A 54 -9.74 -12.08 1.20
CA SER A 54 -9.11 -11.36 0.08
C SER A 54 -10.01 -10.28 -0.55
N VAL A 55 -11.32 -10.46 -0.45
CA VAL A 55 -12.30 -9.42 -0.87
C VAL A 55 -12.28 -8.24 0.10
N LEU A 56 -12.24 -8.50 1.42
CA LEU A 56 -12.17 -7.46 2.44
C LEU A 56 -10.85 -6.68 2.36
N GLU A 57 -9.73 -7.36 2.11
CA GLU A 57 -8.44 -6.73 1.85
C GLU A 57 -8.52 -5.78 0.64
N ALA A 58 -9.12 -6.23 -0.46
CA ALA A 58 -9.24 -5.45 -1.69
C ALA A 58 -10.21 -4.26 -1.57
N GLU A 59 -11.25 -4.37 -0.73
CA GLU A 59 -12.27 -3.32 -0.56
C GLU A 59 -11.68 -2.03 0.01
N GLU A 60 -10.63 -2.11 0.85
CA GLU A 60 -9.93 -0.93 1.36
C GLU A 60 -9.29 -0.08 0.25
N LEU A 61 -8.83 -0.73 -0.82
CA LEU A 61 -8.23 -0.03 -1.97
C LEU A 61 -9.28 0.55 -2.92
N ARG A 62 -10.48 -0.01 -2.93
CA ARG A 62 -11.55 0.40 -3.84
C ARG A 62 -11.91 1.88 -3.66
N ASP A 63 -12.17 2.32 -2.42
CA ASP A 63 -12.55 3.71 -2.14
C ASP A 63 -11.45 4.70 -2.59
N VAL A 64 -10.21 4.35 -2.34
CA VAL A 64 -9.04 5.14 -2.73
C VAL A 64 -8.96 5.30 -4.25
N TYR A 65 -9.08 4.21 -4.98
CA TYR A 65 -8.93 4.19 -6.42
C TYR A 65 -10.11 4.81 -7.17
N ASP A 66 -11.29 4.83 -6.58
CA ASP A 66 -12.44 5.56 -7.13
C ASP A 66 -12.37 7.08 -6.83
N ARG A 67 -11.89 7.46 -5.66
CA ARG A 67 -11.88 8.85 -5.19
C ARG A 67 -10.69 9.67 -5.69
N TRP A 68 -9.47 9.14 -5.61
CA TRP A 68 -8.26 9.91 -5.89
C TRP A 68 -8.18 10.48 -7.31
N PRO A 69 -8.55 9.77 -8.39
CA PRO A 69 -8.54 10.35 -9.74
C PRO A 69 -9.38 11.62 -9.85
N THR A 70 -10.61 11.60 -9.36
CA THR A 70 -11.52 12.74 -9.40
C THR A 70 -11.02 13.88 -8.52
N ALA A 71 -10.58 13.59 -7.30
CA ALA A 71 -10.05 14.59 -6.38
C ALA A 71 -8.78 15.25 -6.92
N THR A 72 -7.89 14.47 -7.56
CA THR A 72 -6.68 15.01 -8.21
C THR A 72 -7.03 15.99 -9.32
N LEU A 73 -7.98 15.66 -10.22
CA LEU A 73 -8.37 16.57 -11.30
C LEU A 73 -9.07 17.82 -10.78
N GLN A 74 -9.87 17.71 -9.72
CA GLN A 74 -10.47 18.89 -9.09
C GLN A 74 -9.38 19.79 -8.50
N TRP A 75 -8.43 19.21 -7.77
CA TRP A 75 -7.30 19.93 -7.22
C TRP A 75 -6.48 20.65 -8.30
N VAL A 76 -6.22 19.98 -9.42
CA VAL A 76 -5.50 20.58 -10.57
C VAL A 76 -6.23 21.80 -11.13
N ARG A 77 -7.56 21.75 -11.27
CA ARG A 77 -8.40 22.90 -11.67
C ARG A 77 -8.30 24.04 -10.68
N ASP A 78 -8.41 23.74 -9.40
CA ASP A 78 -8.35 24.74 -8.31
C ASP A 78 -6.98 25.43 -8.24
N HIS A 79 -5.93 24.80 -8.82
CA HIS A 79 -4.58 25.34 -8.92
C HIS A 79 -4.25 25.95 -10.28
N GLY A 80 -5.27 26.32 -11.06
CA GLY A 80 -5.15 27.20 -12.21
C GLY A 80 -4.97 26.51 -13.56
N ALA A 81 -5.05 25.18 -13.64
CA ALA A 81 -5.08 24.49 -14.92
C ALA A 81 -6.40 24.78 -15.66
N THR A 82 -6.32 25.07 -16.96
CA THR A 82 -7.51 25.31 -17.79
C THR A 82 -8.23 24.00 -18.07
N GLU A 83 -9.58 24.05 -18.25
CA GLU A 83 -10.35 22.85 -18.57
C GLU A 83 -9.85 22.18 -19.85
N VAL A 84 -9.49 22.93 -20.87
CA VAL A 84 -8.94 22.41 -22.13
C VAL A 84 -7.66 21.60 -21.88
N ALA A 85 -6.75 22.09 -21.03
CA ALA A 85 -5.52 21.37 -20.69
C ALA A 85 -5.79 20.09 -19.90
N VAL A 86 -6.76 20.13 -18.98
CA VAL A 86 -7.17 18.96 -18.19
C VAL A 86 -7.80 17.91 -19.09
N GLU A 87 -8.77 18.27 -19.94
CA GLU A 87 -9.42 17.34 -20.86
C GLU A 87 -8.43 16.68 -21.81
N GLU A 88 -7.50 17.45 -22.39
CA GLU A 88 -6.46 16.92 -23.27
C GLU A 88 -5.52 15.96 -22.53
N ALA A 89 -5.11 16.28 -21.31
CA ALA A 89 -4.26 15.42 -20.50
C ALA A 89 -4.97 14.09 -20.11
N VAL A 90 -6.24 14.17 -19.73
CA VAL A 90 -7.08 13.00 -19.41
C VAL A 90 -7.28 12.11 -20.63
N ARG A 91 -7.58 12.72 -21.80
CA ARG A 91 -7.71 11.99 -23.07
C ARG A 91 -6.41 11.27 -23.42
N ARG A 92 -5.27 11.97 -23.34
CA ARG A 92 -3.94 11.41 -23.59
C ARG A 92 -3.62 10.26 -22.66
N LEU A 93 -3.97 10.38 -21.37
CA LEU A 93 -3.80 9.28 -20.41
C LEU A 93 -4.64 8.08 -20.83
N GLY A 94 -5.92 8.27 -21.20
CA GLY A 94 -6.77 7.20 -21.68
C GLY A 94 -6.19 6.48 -22.90
N ASP A 95 -5.68 7.24 -23.90
CA ASP A 95 -5.02 6.67 -25.06
C ASP A 95 -3.78 5.85 -24.68
N LEU A 96 -3.03 6.31 -23.66
CA LEU A 96 -1.79 5.68 -23.20
C LEU A 96 -2.04 4.38 -22.45
N ILE A 97 -3.05 4.33 -21.58
CA ILE A 97 -3.39 3.13 -20.80
C ILE A 97 -4.35 2.19 -21.53
N GLY A 98 -4.89 2.61 -22.69
CA GLY A 98 -5.78 1.80 -23.53
C GLY A 98 -7.22 1.68 -23.00
N GLU A 99 -7.64 2.58 -22.08
CA GLU A 99 -8.99 2.59 -21.49
C GLU A 99 -9.37 3.99 -21.02
N PRO A 100 -10.66 4.26 -20.74
CA PRO A 100 -11.07 5.56 -20.19
C PRO A 100 -10.33 5.86 -18.87
N ALA A 101 -9.58 6.96 -18.81
CA ALA A 101 -8.79 7.34 -17.66
C ALA A 101 -9.62 7.59 -16.38
N MET A 102 -10.92 7.90 -16.54
CA MET A 102 -11.89 8.11 -15.45
C MET A 102 -12.74 6.87 -15.14
N ALA A 103 -12.43 5.71 -15.73
CA ALA A 103 -13.11 4.48 -15.34
C ALA A 103 -12.78 4.14 -13.89
N GLY A 104 -13.80 3.91 -13.07
CA GLY A 104 -13.61 3.51 -11.68
C GLY A 104 -13.58 1.99 -11.51
N ILE A 105 -13.11 1.52 -10.36
CA ILE A 105 -13.17 0.10 -9.98
C ILE A 105 -14.61 -0.39 -9.85
N ALA A 106 -15.54 0.49 -9.48
CA ALA A 106 -16.94 0.14 -9.21
C ALA A 106 -17.61 -0.64 -10.34
N ALA A 107 -17.25 -0.39 -11.59
CA ALA A 107 -17.82 -1.10 -12.76
C ALA A 107 -17.32 -2.55 -12.86
N GLU A 108 -16.11 -2.84 -12.43
CA GLU A 108 -15.45 -4.15 -12.53
C GLU A 108 -15.53 -4.94 -11.21
N TRP A 109 -15.86 -4.27 -10.12
CA TRP A 109 -15.94 -4.88 -8.78
C TRP A 109 -16.86 -6.08 -8.69
N PRO A 110 -18.10 -6.09 -9.30
CA PRO A 110 -18.96 -7.25 -9.30
C PRO A 110 -18.35 -8.51 -9.92
N GLU A 111 -17.46 -8.37 -10.91
CA GLU A 111 -16.76 -9.50 -11.53
C GLU A 111 -15.82 -10.17 -10.53
N TYR A 112 -15.04 -9.38 -9.79
CA TYR A 112 -14.15 -9.91 -8.75
C TYR A 112 -14.94 -10.58 -7.63
N ILE A 113 -16.01 -9.96 -7.12
CA ILE A 113 -16.89 -10.55 -6.10
C ILE A 113 -17.45 -11.91 -6.58
N ALA A 114 -17.92 -11.99 -7.82
CA ALA A 114 -18.46 -13.23 -8.37
C ALA A 114 -17.40 -14.33 -8.49
N ALA A 115 -16.17 -13.97 -8.93
CA ALA A 115 -15.06 -14.90 -9.04
C ALA A 115 -14.62 -15.44 -7.66
N ALA A 116 -14.48 -14.55 -6.67
CA ALA A 116 -14.14 -14.94 -5.30
C ALA A 116 -15.23 -15.82 -4.67
N ALA A 117 -16.52 -15.46 -4.83
CA ALA A 117 -17.63 -16.26 -4.32
C ALA A 117 -17.69 -17.66 -4.97
N ALA A 118 -17.39 -17.76 -6.28
CA ALA A 118 -17.33 -19.06 -6.97
C ALA A 118 -16.18 -19.91 -6.41
N ALA A 119 -15.00 -19.34 -6.20
CA ALA A 119 -13.85 -20.04 -5.63
C ALA A 119 -14.13 -20.52 -4.20
N ALA A 120 -14.69 -19.66 -3.34
CA ALA A 120 -15.05 -20.01 -1.96
C ALA A 120 -16.12 -21.16 -1.92
N ARG A 121 -17.08 -21.14 -2.85
CA ARG A 121 -18.06 -22.23 -2.97
C ARG A 121 -17.38 -23.55 -3.34
N LEU A 122 -16.52 -23.57 -4.36
CA LEU A 122 -15.77 -24.79 -4.74
C LEU A 122 -14.94 -25.34 -3.58
N CYS A 123 -14.35 -24.46 -2.76
CA CYS A 123 -13.68 -24.90 -1.53
C CYS A 123 -14.66 -25.62 -0.59
N ARG A 124 -15.84 -25.05 -0.32
CA ARG A 124 -16.83 -25.70 0.56
C ARG A 124 -17.40 -26.98 -0.01
N ASP A 125 -17.51 -27.08 -1.33
CA ASP A 125 -17.92 -28.29 -2.05
C ASP A 125 -16.80 -29.33 -2.12
N GLN A 126 -15.60 -29.01 -1.61
CA GLN A 126 -14.39 -29.83 -1.65
C GLN A 126 -14.00 -30.24 -3.08
N ASP A 127 -14.25 -29.36 -4.04
CA ASP A 127 -13.98 -29.59 -5.44
C ASP A 127 -12.48 -29.40 -5.75
N PRO A 128 -11.82 -30.37 -6.43
CA PRO A 128 -10.42 -30.24 -6.85
C PRO A 128 -10.13 -29.00 -7.71
N ALA A 129 -11.12 -28.43 -8.41
CA ALA A 129 -10.98 -27.23 -9.19
C ALA A 129 -10.86 -25.94 -8.34
N ALA A 130 -11.03 -26.03 -7.02
CA ALA A 130 -10.99 -24.86 -6.13
C ALA A 130 -9.66 -24.08 -6.26
N ALA A 131 -8.52 -24.76 -6.33
CA ALA A 131 -7.21 -24.11 -6.44
C ALA A 131 -7.08 -23.28 -7.74
N GLU A 132 -7.55 -23.81 -8.87
CA GLU A 132 -7.54 -23.09 -10.15
C GLU A 132 -8.52 -21.90 -10.11
N SER A 133 -9.69 -22.07 -9.47
CA SER A 133 -10.68 -21.01 -9.30
C SER A 133 -10.18 -19.87 -8.41
N ILE A 134 -9.43 -20.17 -7.34
CA ILE A 134 -8.75 -19.17 -6.50
C ILE A 134 -7.75 -18.37 -7.32
N GLU A 135 -6.92 -19.05 -8.11
CA GLU A 135 -5.95 -18.37 -8.98
C GLU A 135 -6.65 -17.51 -10.06
N ALA A 136 -7.79 -17.95 -10.59
CA ALA A 136 -8.59 -17.15 -11.51
C ALA A 136 -9.14 -15.89 -10.83
N ALA A 137 -9.69 -15.99 -9.61
CA ALA A 137 -10.15 -14.84 -8.84
C ALA A 137 -8.99 -13.85 -8.56
N ARG A 138 -7.80 -14.34 -8.20
CA ARG A 138 -6.61 -13.51 -8.03
C ARG A 138 -6.26 -12.73 -9.30
N ARG A 139 -6.32 -13.40 -10.47
CA ARG A 139 -6.04 -12.73 -11.77
C ARG A 139 -7.06 -11.66 -12.12
N VAL A 140 -8.33 -11.90 -11.82
CA VAL A 140 -9.38 -10.87 -11.99
C VAL A 140 -9.05 -9.65 -11.12
N TRP A 141 -8.77 -9.86 -9.83
CA TRP A 141 -8.37 -8.77 -8.95
C TRP A 141 -7.09 -8.07 -9.44
N GLN A 142 -6.06 -8.81 -9.83
CA GLN A 142 -4.83 -8.25 -10.37
C GLN A 142 -5.09 -7.32 -11.55
N GLY A 143 -5.92 -7.74 -12.50
CA GLY A 143 -6.28 -6.93 -13.67
C GLY A 143 -6.94 -5.62 -13.28
N ILE A 144 -7.93 -5.66 -12.38
CA ILE A 144 -8.62 -4.48 -11.86
C ILE A 144 -7.65 -3.55 -11.10
N HIS A 145 -6.90 -4.13 -10.18
CA HIS A 145 -5.94 -3.41 -9.35
C HIS A 145 -4.87 -2.69 -10.21
N ASP A 146 -4.28 -3.38 -11.16
CA ASP A 146 -3.18 -2.84 -11.95
C ASP A 146 -3.64 -1.69 -12.85
N ARG A 147 -4.85 -1.77 -13.44
CA ARG A 147 -5.46 -0.65 -14.17
C ARG A 147 -5.76 0.53 -13.26
N ALA A 148 -6.29 0.28 -12.07
CA ALA A 148 -6.56 1.33 -11.09
C ALA A 148 -5.28 2.06 -10.65
N VAL A 149 -4.20 1.34 -10.40
CA VAL A 149 -2.88 1.93 -10.10
C VAL A 149 -2.37 2.78 -11.26
N ASP A 150 -2.48 2.32 -12.49
CA ASP A 150 -2.05 3.08 -13.67
C ASP A 150 -2.86 4.36 -13.85
N ARG A 151 -4.19 4.33 -13.59
CA ARG A 151 -5.06 5.53 -13.60
C ARG A 151 -4.63 6.54 -12.54
N VAL A 152 -4.46 6.11 -11.28
CA VAL A 152 -4.06 7.00 -10.19
C VAL A 152 -2.68 7.60 -10.45
N ALA A 153 -1.69 6.78 -10.83
CA ALA A 153 -0.34 7.25 -11.14
C ALA A 153 -0.34 8.25 -12.31
N GLY A 154 -1.13 7.99 -13.34
CA GLY A 154 -1.31 8.89 -14.48
C GLY A 154 -2.01 10.20 -14.10
N MET A 155 -3.00 10.18 -13.20
CA MET A 155 -3.64 11.41 -12.71
C MET A 155 -2.68 12.27 -11.90
N ILE A 156 -1.83 11.67 -11.09
CA ILE A 156 -0.78 12.38 -10.36
C ILE A 156 0.26 12.94 -11.34
N ASP A 157 0.62 12.22 -12.38
CA ASP A 157 1.47 12.72 -13.47
C ASP A 157 0.86 13.95 -14.16
N ILE A 158 -0.46 13.96 -14.40
CA ILE A 158 -1.18 15.12 -14.92
C ILE A 158 -1.02 16.31 -13.97
N ALA A 159 -1.16 16.12 -12.67
CA ALA A 159 -0.96 17.19 -11.71
C ALA A 159 0.47 17.74 -11.75
N VAL A 160 1.47 16.89 -11.81
CA VAL A 160 2.87 17.31 -11.95
C VAL A 160 3.10 18.12 -13.24
N ARG A 161 2.54 17.68 -14.36
CA ARG A 161 2.70 18.36 -15.66
C ARG A 161 1.98 19.71 -15.74
N LEU A 162 0.79 19.84 -15.14
CA LEU A 162 -0.04 21.03 -15.28
C LEU A 162 0.17 22.06 -14.17
N VAL A 163 0.54 21.62 -12.96
CA VAL A 163 0.74 22.49 -11.80
C VAL A 163 2.22 22.61 -11.41
N GLY A 164 2.98 21.54 -11.59
CA GLY A 164 4.41 21.49 -11.30
C GLY A 164 4.77 20.51 -10.17
N GLU A 165 6.02 20.01 -10.23
CA GLU A 165 6.55 19.06 -9.25
C GLU A 165 6.50 19.58 -7.81
N SER A 166 6.81 20.87 -7.60
CA SER A 166 6.85 21.47 -6.26
C SER A 166 5.50 21.46 -5.53
N ALA A 167 4.39 21.30 -6.25
CA ALA A 167 3.06 21.24 -5.69
C ALA A 167 2.62 19.81 -5.27
N LEU A 168 3.44 18.80 -5.57
CA LEU A 168 3.07 17.41 -5.36
C LEU A 168 2.88 17.05 -3.88
N GLY A 169 3.68 17.62 -2.97
CA GLY A 169 3.48 17.46 -1.53
C GLY A 169 2.09 17.93 -1.08
N ALA A 170 1.68 19.15 -1.53
CA ALA A 170 0.38 19.72 -1.21
C ALA A 170 -0.80 18.94 -1.84
N LEU A 171 -0.61 18.36 -3.02
CA LEU A 171 -1.59 17.44 -3.61
C LEU A 171 -1.83 16.24 -2.70
N TRP A 172 -0.75 15.61 -2.24
CA TRP A 172 -0.88 14.44 -1.37
C TRP A 172 -1.48 14.78 -0.01
N ASP A 173 -1.16 15.94 0.57
CA ASP A 173 -1.82 16.43 1.79
C ASP A 173 -3.34 16.58 1.57
N HIS A 174 -3.74 17.13 0.41
CA HIS A 174 -5.15 17.25 0.05
C HIS A 174 -5.85 15.88 -0.08
N LEU A 175 -5.22 14.92 -0.77
CA LEU A 175 -5.81 13.60 -1.00
C LEU A 175 -5.91 12.74 0.26
N MET A 176 -5.03 12.96 1.24
CA MET A 176 -4.90 12.11 2.42
C MET A 176 -5.35 12.78 3.73
N GLY A 177 -5.92 13.98 3.69
CA GLY A 177 -6.27 14.73 4.89
C GLY A 177 -7.10 13.92 5.90
N ASP A 178 -8.13 13.18 5.44
CA ASP A 178 -8.95 12.33 6.29
C ASP A 178 -8.14 11.18 6.94
N TRP A 179 -7.15 10.64 6.20
CA TRP A 179 -6.26 9.59 6.73
C TRP A 179 -5.33 10.11 7.79
N TYR A 180 -4.88 11.37 7.68
CA TYR A 180 -4.05 12.00 8.71
C TYR A 180 -4.77 12.04 10.05
N ASP A 181 -6.05 12.42 10.05
CA ASP A 181 -6.86 12.46 11.27
C ASP A 181 -7.11 11.06 11.86
N VAL A 182 -7.28 10.06 11.00
CA VAL A 182 -7.39 8.65 11.44
C VAL A 182 -6.08 8.17 12.05
N HIS A 183 -4.93 8.47 11.41
CA HIS A 183 -3.61 8.09 11.90
C HIS A 183 -3.31 8.73 13.25
N GLU A 184 -3.58 10.03 13.41
CA GLU A 184 -3.37 10.73 14.66
C GLU A 184 -4.20 10.09 15.80
N ARG A 185 -5.48 9.84 15.56
CA ARG A 185 -6.35 9.19 16.57
C ARG A 185 -5.88 7.78 16.95
N ARG A 186 -5.36 7.01 15.97
CA ARG A 186 -4.93 5.62 16.20
C ARG A 186 -3.57 5.52 16.87
N TYR A 187 -2.61 6.37 16.50
CA TYR A 187 -1.18 6.13 16.79
C TYR A 187 -0.55 7.16 17.71
N ALA A 188 -1.31 8.16 18.20
CA ALA A 188 -0.79 9.10 19.20
C ALA A 188 -0.50 8.38 20.53
N LEU A 189 0.70 8.59 21.08
CA LEU A 189 1.15 7.99 22.34
C LEU A 189 0.27 8.38 23.55
N THR A 190 -0.50 9.46 23.41
CA THR A 190 -1.49 9.90 24.42
C THR A 190 -2.74 9.01 24.45
N ASN A 191 -3.02 8.27 23.38
CA ASN A 191 -4.23 7.50 23.21
C ASN A 191 -4.04 6.03 23.56
N GLN A 192 -2.87 5.46 23.26
CA GLN A 192 -2.52 4.07 23.57
C GLN A 192 -1.01 3.87 23.66
N PRO A 193 -0.52 2.80 24.33
CA PRO A 193 0.88 2.44 24.33
C PRO A 193 1.40 2.17 22.90
N TRP A 194 2.66 2.53 22.65
CA TRP A 194 3.26 2.33 21.32
C TRP A 194 3.28 0.88 20.87
N GLU A 195 3.52 -0.07 21.75
CA GLU A 195 3.50 -1.51 21.42
C GLU A 195 2.18 -1.91 20.72
N GLN A 196 1.05 -1.41 21.21
CA GLN A 196 -0.26 -1.63 20.59
C GLN A 196 -0.36 -0.94 19.24
N SER A 197 0.13 0.30 19.12
CA SER A 197 0.17 1.04 17.86
C SER A 197 1.05 0.35 16.84
N ALA A 198 2.23 -0.12 17.25
CA ALA A 198 3.17 -0.86 16.39
C ALA A 198 2.53 -2.15 15.87
N HIS A 199 1.86 -2.92 16.72
CA HIS A 199 1.13 -4.12 16.30
C HIS A 199 0.06 -3.79 15.25
N GLN A 200 -0.78 -2.79 15.50
CA GLN A 200 -1.82 -2.35 14.56
C GLN A 200 -1.23 -1.87 13.22
N LEU A 201 -0.09 -1.16 13.26
CA LEU A 201 0.63 -0.75 12.05
C LEU A 201 1.12 -1.94 11.23
N MET A 202 1.66 -2.97 11.91
CA MET A 202 2.12 -4.20 11.26
C MET A 202 0.97 -4.98 10.63
N VAL A 203 -0.16 -5.10 11.31
CA VAL A 203 -1.39 -5.71 10.76
C VAL A 203 -1.83 -4.97 9.51
N ALA A 204 -1.92 -3.64 9.57
CA ALA A 204 -2.34 -2.83 8.42
C ALA A 204 -1.35 -2.90 7.23
N ILE A 205 -0.02 -3.05 7.50
CA ILE A 205 0.97 -3.26 6.45
C ILE A 205 0.71 -4.57 5.70
N VAL A 206 0.59 -5.65 6.45
CA VAL A 206 0.43 -6.99 5.87
C VAL A 206 -0.86 -7.07 5.06
N ASP A 207 -1.97 -6.64 5.65
CA ASP A 207 -3.29 -6.63 5.03
C ASP A 207 -3.31 -5.80 3.72
N GLY A 208 -2.82 -4.56 3.77
CA GLY A 208 -2.77 -3.69 2.60
C GLY A 208 -1.87 -4.23 1.47
N PHE A 209 -0.73 -4.85 1.80
CA PHE A 209 0.16 -5.39 0.76
C PHE A 209 -0.27 -6.74 0.20
N HIS A 210 -1.10 -7.51 0.90
CA HIS A 210 -1.85 -8.61 0.30
C HIS A 210 -2.79 -8.10 -0.79
N ALA A 211 -3.57 -7.06 -0.48
CA ALA A 211 -4.47 -6.43 -1.44
C ALA A 211 -3.74 -5.83 -2.65
N HIS A 212 -2.56 -5.24 -2.43
CA HIS A 212 -1.71 -4.74 -3.50
C HIS A 212 -0.99 -5.82 -4.32
N LEU A 213 -1.15 -7.09 -3.97
CA LEU A 213 -0.48 -8.20 -4.64
C LEU A 213 1.04 -7.97 -4.75
N ALA A 214 1.69 -7.64 -3.63
CA ALA A 214 3.13 -7.39 -3.57
C ALA A 214 3.94 -8.60 -4.07
N GLY A 215 5.19 -8.33 -4.49
CA GLY A 215 6.12 -9.31 -5.02
C GLY A 215 5.99 -9.55 -6.53
N THR A 216 7.06 -10.04 -7.15
CA THR A 216 7.10 -10.33 -8.60
C THR A 216 6.11 -11.41 -9.03
N GLY A 217 5.78 -12.35 -8.13
CA GLY A 217 4.74 -13.37 -8.35
C GLY A 217 3.31 -12.85 -8.24
N ARG A 218 3.12 -11.58 -7.87
CA ARG A 218 1.80 -10.94 -7.70
C ARG A 218 0.88 -11.75 -6.79
N GLN A 219 1.44 -12.34 -5.73
CA GLN A 219 0.71 -13.15 -4.75
C GLN A 219 0.40 -12.38 -3.44
N GLY A 220 0.99 -11.20 -3.23
CA GLY A 220 0.91 -10.47 -1.98
C GLY A 220 1.98 -10.89 -0.97
N ASP A 221 3.07 -11.53 -1.43
CA ASP A 221 4.14 -11.98 -0.55
C ASP A 221 4.99 -10.80 -0.07
N ILE A 222 5.41 -10.88 1.18
CA ILE A 222 6.20 -9.87 1.89
C ILE A 222 7.40 -10.59 2.51
N GLU A 223 8.58 -10.01 2.44
CA GLU A 223 9.73 -10.48 3.20
C GLU A 223 9.75 -9.81 4.58
N LEU A 224 9.69 -10.63 5.63
CA LEU A 224 9.81 -10.17 7.01
C LEU A 224 11.30 -10.07 7.39
N ILE A 225 11.69 -8.96 8.01
CA ILE A 225 13.05 -8.71 8.49
C ILE A 225 12.97 -8.33 9.96
N GLU A 226 13.58 -9.12 10.82
CA GLU A 226 13.61 -8.85 12.26
C GLU A 226 14.98 -8.33 12.67
N GLU A 227 15.00 -7.15 13.30
CA GLU A 227 16.17 -6.52 13.90
C GLU A 227 15.91 -6.23 15.39
N PRO A 228 16.94 -6.01 16.21
CA PRO A 228 16.74 -5.82 17.66
C PRO A 228 15.81 -4.67 18.05
N HIS A 229 15.73 -3.61 17.24
CA HIS A 229 14.99 -2.37 17.55
C HIS A 229 13.83 -2.08 16.60
N ARG A 230 13.65 -2.90 15.55
CA ARG A 230 12.61 -2.68 14.54
C ARG A 230 12.27 -3.95 13.77
N THR A 231 11.06 -4.01 13.26
CA THR A 231 10.61 -5.05 12.32
C THR A 231 10.40 -4.43 10.95
N GLY A 232 10.95 -5.07 9.92
CA GLY A 232 10.88 -4.63 8.53
C GLY A 232 9.98 -5.52 7.68
N PHE A 233 9.28 -4.88 6.76
CA PHE A 233 8.46 -5.52 5.73
C PHE A 233 8.99 -5.07 4.38
N ARG A 234 9.61 -6.00 3.62
CA ARG A 234 10.15 -5.70 2.30
C ARG A 234 9.21 -6.18 1.21
N PHE A 235 8.94 -5.31 0.28
CA PHE A 235 8.13 -5.54 -0.91
C PHE A 235 9.03 -5.47 -2.14
N ALA A 236 8.99 -6.51 -2.98
CA ALA A 236 9.87 -6.60 -4.14
C ALA A 236 9.08 -6.99 -5.41
N PRO A 237 8.42 -6.02 -6.06
CA PRO A 237 8.06 -4.67 -5.62
C PRO A 237 6.76 -4.63 -4.80
N CYS A 238 6.39 -3.44 -4.26
CA CYS A 238 4.99 -3.22 -3.86
C CYS A 238 4.11 -3.14 -5.12
N GLY A 239 2.84 -3.54 -5.00
CA GLY A 239 1.95 -3.58 -6.17
C GLY A 239 1.47 -2.22 -6.68
N SER A 240 1.77 -1.11 -5.98
CA SER A 240 1.38 0.26 -6.31
C SER A 240 2.54 1.09 -6.87
N GLY A 241 3.09 2.03 -6.13
CA GLY A 241 4.17 2.90 -6.62
C GLY A 241 5.42 2.16 -7.10
N GLY A 242 5.86 1.10 -6.40
CA GLY A 242 6.99 0.27 -6.81
C GLY A 242 6.73 -0.47 -8.14
N ARG A 243 5.46 -0.87 -8.39
CA ARG A 243 5.06 -1.43 -9.69
C ARG A 243 5.38 -0.47 -10.84
N SER A 244 5.19 0.83 -10.64
CA SER A 244 5.47 1.84 -11.69
C SER A 244 6.93 1.86 -12.13
N LEU A 245 7.84 1.35 -11.30
CA LEU A 245 9.28 1.31 -11.57
C LEU A 245 9.75 -0.06 -12.10
N ASP A 246 8.96 -1.11 -11.98
CA ASP A 246 9.40 -2.48 -12.19
C ASP A 246 8.98 -3.06 -13.54
N PRO A 247 9.93 -3.33 -14.46
CA PRO A 247 9.61 -3.92 -15.76
C PRO A 247 9.12 -5.38 -15.66
N ALA A 248 9.46 -6.10 -14.58
CA ALA A 248 9.10 -7.51 -14.46
C ALA A 248 7.60 -7.75 -14.26
N ILE A 249 6.90 -6.76 -13.68
CA ILE A 249 5.45 -6.84 -13.40
C ILE A 249 4.62 -5.83 -14.20
N THR A 250 5.23 -5.19 -15.20
CA THR A 250 4.59 -4.22 -16.10
C THR A 250 4.84 -4.58 -17.58
N ASP A 251 4.97 -5.86 -17.89
CA ASP A 251 5.17 -6.39 -19.24
C ASP A 251 6.36 -5.73 -19.99
N GLY A 252 7.45 -5.49 -19.26
CA GLY A 252 8.65 -4.84 -19.79
C GLY A 252 8.54 -3.32 -19.97
N GLN A 253 7.41 -2.72 -19.59
CA GLN A 253 7.13 -1.29 -19.76
C GLN A 253 6.88 -0.59 -18.42
N PRO A 254 7.93 -0.30 -17.61
CA PRO A 254 7.79 0.43 -16.37
C PRO A 254 7.10 1.78 -16.63
N ARG A 255 6.19 2.15 -15.74
CA ARG A 255 5.34 3.34 -15.95
C ARG A 255 6.11 4.65 -15.86
N SER A 256 7.25 4.67 -15.16
CA SER A 256 8.18 5.82 -15.19
C SER A 256 9.06 5.86 -16.45
N GLY A 257 9.06 4.79 -17.27
CA GLY A 257 9.74 4.71 -18.56
C GLY A 257 8.80 4.94 -19.76
N ALA A 258 9.40 5.00 -20.96
CA ALA A 258 8.62 5.08 -22.20
C ALA A 258 7.74 3.83 -22.38
N PRO A 259 6.53 3.95 -22.96
CA PRO A 259 5.91 5.17 -23.49
C PRO A 259 5.20 6.04 -22.45
N PHE A 260 5.04 5.59 -21.20
CA PHE A 260 4.25 6.25 -20.16
C PHE A 260 4.93 7.52 -19.65
N GLY A 261 6.16 7.41 -19.15
CA GLY A 261 6.93 8.53 -18.62
C GLY A 261 6.27 9.21 -17.44
N PHE A 262 5.59 8.45 -16.55
CA PHE A 262 4.98 9.01 -15.36
C PHE A 262 6.05 9.61 -14.45
N ALA A 263 5.71 10.75 -13.85
CA ALA A 263 6.64 11.61 -13.14
C ALA A 263 7.34 10.91 -11.96
N VAL A 264 8.61 11.24 -11.86
CA VAL A 264 9.45 11.00 -10.67
C VAL A 264 10.03 12.34 -10.22
N THR A 265 10.44 12.45 -8.97
CA THR A 265 11.07 13.69 -8.48
C THR A 265 12.36 13.98 -9.25
N THR A 266 12.50 15.20 -9.73
CA THR A 266 13.71 15.71 -10.41
C THR A 266 14.58 16.57 -9.51
N GLN A 267 14.02 16.98 -8.37
CA GLN A 267 14.68 17.74 -7.33
C GLN A 267 14.47 17.07 -5.96
N PRO A 268 15.37 17.29 -4.98
CA PRO A 268 15.13 16.83 -3.62
C PRO A 268 14.04 17.68 -2.95
N HIS A 269 13.10 17.00 -2.27
CA HIS A 269 12.01 17.61 -1.52
C HIS A 269 11.81 16.91 -0.17
N ASP A 270 11.50 17.66 0.88
CA ASP A 270 11.25 17.12 2.22
C ASP A 270 10.15 16.06 2.22
N TRP A 271 9.10 16.29 1.45
CA TRP A 271 7.97 15.37 1.28
C TRP A 271 8.28 14.14 0.39
N ALA A 272 9.51 13.99 -0.07
CA ALA A 272 10.02 12.84 -0.84
C ALA A 272 11.43 12.42 -0.34
N TRP A 273 11.63 12.38 0.97
CA TRP A 273 12.88 11.99 1.63
C TRP A 273 14.12 12.76 1.16
N ASN A 274 13.98 13.98 0.66
CA ASN A 274 15.06 14.75 0.02
C ASN A 274 15.82 13.95 -1.06
N THR A 275 15.10 13.10 -1.81
CA THR A 275 15.66 12.15 -2.77
C THR A 275 15.10 12.41 -4.18
N VAL A 276 15.99 12.40 -5.16
CA VAL A 276 15.63 12.45 -6.60
C VAL A 276 15.28 11.05 -7.09
N GLY A 277 14.36 10.96 -8.08
CA GLY A 277 13.93 9.69 -8.66
C GLY A 277 12.82 8.98 -7.89
N ILE A 278 12.21 9.62 -6.90
CA ILE A 278 11.04 9.07 -6.21
C ILE A 278 9.83 9.12 -7.14
N CYS A 279 9.18 7.97 -7.34
CA CYS A 279 7.92 7.91 -8.07
C CYS A 279 6.89 8.87 -7.44
N SER A 280 6.22 9.67 -8.27
CA SER A 280 5.22 10.65 -7.79
C SER A 280 4.09 10.01 -6.99
N TYR A 281 3.74 8.75 -7.30
CA TYR A 281 2.82 7.97 -6.49
C TYR A 281 3.41 7.64 -5.11
N CYS A 282 4.71 7.31 -5.01
CA CYS A 282 5.36 6.93 -3.75
C CYS A 282 5.44 8.07 -2.72
N VAL A 283 5.27 9.33 -3.14
CA VAL A 283 5.31 10.50 -2.24
C VAL A 283 4.30 10.37 -1.10
N HIS A 284 3.12 9.76 -1.35
CA HIS A 284 2.14 9.53 -0.28
C HIS A 284 2.70 8.71 0.89
N CYS A 285 3.63 7.78 0.61
CA CYS A 285 4.26 7.00 1.66
C CYS A 285 5.14 7.87 2.57
N CYS A 286 5.89 8.82 2.00
CA CYS A 286 6.67 9.79 2.79
C CYS A 286 5.76 10.64 3.66
N GLN A 287 4.73 11.22 3.06
CA GLN A 287 3.79 12.11 3.74
C GLN A 287 3.06 11.40 4.89
N LEU A 288 2.46 10.24 4.61
CA LEU A 288 1.62 9.52 5.58
C LEU A 288 2.41 8.87 6.72
N ASN A 289 3.65 8.46 6.46
CA ASN A 289 4.38 7.62 7.41
C ASN A 289 5.50 8.35 8.15
N GLU A 290 6.03 9.43 7.57
CA GLU A 290 7.14 10.18 8.17
C GLU A 290 6.78 11.65 8.38
N VAL A 291 6.44 12.40 7.35
CA VAL A 291 6.23 13.85 7.44
C VAL A 291 5.10 14.19 8.41
N MET A 292 3.87 13.75 8.11
CA MET A 292 2.71 14.04 8.92
C MET A 292 2.82 13.47 10.36
N PRO A 293 3.26 12.20 10.56
CA PRO A 293 3.38 11.68 11.91
C PRO A 293 4.45 12.40 12.74
N ILE A 294 5.57 12.80 12.15
CA ILE A 294 6.56 13.62 12.89
C ILE A 294 5.94 14.97 13.28
N ASP A 295 5.22 15.63 12.37
CA ASP A 295 4.61 16.93 12.64
C ASP A 295 3.51 16.86 13.71
N ARG A 296 2.70 15.79 13.74
CA ARG A 296 1.56 15.66 14.65
C ARG A 296 1.84 14.84 15.91
N LEU A 297 2.71 13.83 15.82
CA LEU A 297 2.97 12.87 16.89
C LEU A 297 4.38 12.98 17.49
N GLY A 298 5.28 13.71 16.83
CA GLY A 298 6.69 13.82 17.21
C GLY A 298 7.57 12.68 16.72
N HIS A 299 7.01 11.67 16.05
CA HIS A 299 7.75 10.52 15.54
C HIS A 299 7.10 9.94 14.28
N PRO A 300 7.87 9.31 13.37
CA PRO A 300 7.30 8.58 12.25
C PRO A 300 6.56 7.34 12.74
N THR A 301 5.45 7.00 12.10
CA THR A 301 4.75 5.73 12.39
C THR A 301 5.43 4.55 11.70
N ARG A 302 5.99 4.77 10.54
CA ARG A 302 6.80 3.82 9.77
C ARG A 302 7.96 4.58 9.12
N VAL A 303 9.12 3.96 9.06
CA VAL A 303 10.28 4.51 8.36
C VAL A 303 10.46 3.73 7.06
N ILE A 304 10.57 4.43 5.93
CA ILE A 304 10.52 3.79 4.62
C ILE A 304 11.85 3.97 3.89
N ASP A 305 12.37 2.87 3.35
CA ASP A 305 13.47 2.87 2.39
C ASP A 305 12.85 2.71 0.99
N PRO A 306 12.60 3.82 0.27
CA PRO A 306 11.90 3.80 -1.00
C PRO A 306 12.82 3.38 -2.15
N PRO A 307 12.27 2.72 -3.21
CA PRO A 307 12.99 2.58 -4.46
C PRO A 307 13.06 3.92 -5.20
N THR A 308 14.07 4.05 -6.07
CA THR A 308 14.23 5.20 -6.95
C THR A 308 14.21 4.78 -8.42
N TRP A 309 13.90 5.74 -9.31
CA TRP A 309 14.01 5.61 -10.75
C TRP A 309 15.21 6.39 -11.27
N GLY A 310 15.99 5.78 -12.13
CA GLY A 310 17.15 6.42 -12.78
C GLY A 310 18.25 5.43 -13.10
N PRO A 311 19.32 5.89 -13.76
CA PRO A 311 20.44 5.03 -14.18
C PRO A 311 21.16 4.33 -13.04
N GLU A 312 21.11 4.91 -11.85
CA GLU A 312 21.77 4.38 -10.63
C GLU A 312 20.82 3.54 -9.76
N ALA A 313 19.57 3.38 -10.17
CA ALA A 313 18.61 2.57 -9.44
C ALA A 313 19.02 1.09 -9.48
N THR A 314 19.22 0.49 -8.30
CA THR A 314 19.70 -0.89 -8.16
C THR A 314 18.58 -1.86 -7.79
N THR A 315 17.42 -1.35 -7.37
CA THR A 315 16.30 -2.17 -6.89
C THR A 315 14.98 -1.44 -7.03
N THR A 316 13.91 -2.22 -7.22
CA THR A 316 12.51 -1.78 -7.11
C THR A 316 11.89 -2.17 -5.76
N SER A 317 12.69 -2.75 -4.86
CA SER A 317 12.26 -3.12 -3.51
C SER A 317 12.03 -1.88 -2.66
N CYS A 318 10.97 -1.94 -1.85
CA CYS A 318 10.64 -0.96 -0.82
C CYS A 318 10.63 -1.66 0.53
N THR A 319 11.21 -1.09 1.56
CA THR A 319 11.17 -1.65 2.92
C THR A 319 10.51 -0.66 3.87
N TRP A 320 9.55 -1.14 4.65
CA TRP A 320 8.86 -0.38 5.68
C TRP A 320 9.28 -0.90 7.05
N TRP A 321 9.78 -0.03 7.89
CA TRP A 321 10.23 -0.34 9.23
C TRP A 321 9.27 0.19 10.28
N VAL A 322 8.88 -0.67 11.20
CA VAL A 322 8.18 -0.30 12.44
C VAL A 322 9.17 -0.45 13.59
N TYR A 323 9.52 0.65 14.23
CA TYR A 323 10.42 0.65 15.39
C TYR A 323 9.71 0.14 16.63
N HIS A 324 10.41 -0.63 17.48
CA HIS A 324 9.85 -1.15 18.73
C HIS A 324 9.66 -0.05 19.78
N ASP A 325 10.51 0.98 19.76
CA ASP A 325 10.37 2.23 20.50
C ASP A 325 10.55 3.41 19.53
N PRO A 326 9.66 4.41 19.49
CA PRO A 326 9.86 5.61 18.70
C PRO A 326 11.13 6.38 19.04
N ALA A 327 11.64 6.24 20.27
CA ALA A 327 12.90 6.86 20.71
C ALA A 327 14.13 6.29 19.98
N ASP A 328 14.03 5.07 19.42
CA ASP A 328 15.13 4.43 18.68
C ASP A 328 15.21 4.88 17.22
N VAL A 329 14.26 5.69 16.73
CA VAL A 329 14.27 6.21 15.36
C VAL A 329 15.49 7.14 15.17
N PRO A 330 16.37 6.89 14.18
CA PRO A 330 17.58 7.70 14.00
C PRO A 330 17.30 9.16 13.62
N ASP A 331 18.18 10.06 14.03
CA ASP A 331 18.16 11.48 13.64
C ASP A 331 18.08 11.71 12.13
N SER A 332 18.74 10.85 11.35
CA SER A 332 18.75 10.94 9.89
C SER A 332 17.37 10.83 9.28
N VAL A 333 16.45 10.09 9.90
CA VAL A 333 15.06 9.95 9.45
C VAL A 333 14.32 11.28 9.55
N TYR A 334 14.49 12.02 10.63
CA TYR A 334 13.91 13.35 10.79
C TYR A 334 14.51 14.35 9.79
N ARG A 335 15.86 14.37 9.70
CA ARG A 335 16.56 15.32 8.83
C ARG A 335 16.26 15.11 7.36
N ARG A 336 16.08 13.86 6.89
CA ARG A 336 15.79 13.58 5.48
C ARG A 336 14.43 14.11 5.02
N VAL A 337 13.52 14.37 5.96
CA VAL A 337 12.21 14.99 5.70
C VAL A 337 12.12 16.41 6.25
N GLY A 338 13.26 17.07 6.48
CA GLY A 338 13.35 18.47 6.89
C GLY A 338 12.83 18.75 8.31
N ARG A 339 12.82 17.74 9.21
CA ARG A 339 12.33 17.88 10.58
C ARG A 339 13.46 17.82 11.61
N ASP A 340 13.20 18.45 12.76
CA ASP A 340 14.16 18.48 13.86
C ASP A 340 14.06 17.16 14.67
N PRO A 341 15.16 16.42 14.87
CA PRO A 341 15.19 15.26 15.76
C PRO A 341 14.77 15.54 17.21
N ALA A 342 14.79 16.79 17.66
CA ALA A 342 14.33 17.19 18.98
C ALA A 342 12.81 16.96 19.19
N LEU A 343 12.05 16.76 18.12
CA LEU A 343 10.63 16.36 18.19
C LEU A 343 10.43 14.94 18.71
N ARG A 344 11.48 14.09 18.68
CA ARG A 344 11.42 12.70 19.12
C ARG A 344 10.94 12.59 20.58
N PRO A 345 9.98 11.71 20.87
CA PRO A 345 9.58 11.45 22.25
C PRO A 345 10.75 10.90 23.07
N SER A 346 10.71 11.16 24.38
CA SER A 346 11.67 10.57 25.30
C SER A 346 11.49 9.04 25.33
N PRO A 347 12.56 8.26 25.57
CA PRO A 347 12.46 6.80 25.70
C PRO A 347 11.37 6.41 26.70
N SER A 348 10.58 5.40 26.34
CA SER A 348 9.65 4.79 27.27
C SER A 348 10.44 4.32 28.49
N ARG A 349 10.16 4.84 29.68
CA ARG A 349 10.79 4.33 30.90
C ARG A 349 10.36 2.88 31.04
N GLU A 350 11.27 1.92 30.92
CA GLU A 350 11.06 0.59 31.43
C GLU A 350 10.54 0.74 32.85
N THR A 351 9.30 0.36 33.07
CA THR A 351 8.84 0.08 34.43
C THR A 351 9.66 -1.10 34.90
N ALA A 352 10.75 -0.81 35.62
CA ALA A 352 11.52 -1.79 36.35
C ALA A 352 10.54 -2.54 37.26
N HIS A 353 10.03 -3.67 36.80
CA HIS A 353 9.37 -4.64 37.65
C HIS A 353 10.49 -5.35 38.41
N GLY A 354 10.75 -4.85 39.62
CA GLY A 354 11.57 -5.53 40.63
C GLY A 354 10.88 -6.79 41.15
#